data_82774618f9bf2ea9481ab1ab2086d4b8
#
_entry.id   82774618f9bf2ea9481ab1ab2086d4b8
#
_cell.length_a   1.000
_cell.length_b   1.000
_cell.length_c   1.000
_cell.angle_alpha   90.00
_cell.angle_beta   90.00
_cell.angle_gamma   90.00
#
_symmetry.space_group_name_H-M   'P 1'
#
loop_
_entity.id
_entity.type
_entity.pdbx_description
1 polymer ?
#
loop_
_entity_poly.entity_id
_entity_poly.type
_entity_poly.pdbx_seq_one_letter_code
_entity_poly.pdbx_strand_id
1 'polypeptide(L)' 'IEIQRNHQEMIIRLADIMFLHDPLNEEALAAKCTVLSAQGKKGIARNVYDRFCKEYRDSMGENYKIPFVSL' A
#
# COMPACT_ATOMS: atom_id res chain seq x y z
N ILE A 1 -22.14 -7.10 1.71
CA ILE A 1 -21.33 -6.62 0.61
C ILE A 1 -21.01 -5.14 0.78
N GLU A 2 -22.03 -4.32 1.06
CA GLU A 2 -21.80 -2.91 1.30
C GLU A 2 -20.97 -2.66 2.56
N ILE A 3 -21.15 -3.48 3.57
CA ILE A 3 -20.36 -3.40 4.80
C ILE A 3 -18.89 -3.67 4.49
N GLN A 4 -18.62 -4.67 3.63
CA GLN A 4 -17.26 -4.99 3.22
C GLN A 4 -16.65 -3.86 2.41
N ARG A 5 -17.43 -3.25 1.52
CA ARG A 5 -16.96 -2.12 0.72
C ARG A 5 -16.58 -0.94 1.61
N ASN A 6 -17.45 -0.60 2.56
CA ASN A 6 -17.17 0.49 3.50
C ASN A 6 -15.94 0.19 4.34
N HIS A 7 -15.77 -1.07 4.73
CA HIS A 7 -14.59 -1.50 5.48
C HIS A 7 -13.32 -1.35 4.65
N GLN A 8 -13.36 -1.74 3.37
CA GLN A 8 -12.22 -1.60 2.47
C GLN A 8 -11.85 -0.15 2.24
N GLU A 9 -12.84 0.73 2.04
CA GLU A 9 -12.60 2.15 1.89
C GLU A 9 -11.98 2.75 3.15
N MET A 10 -12.44 2.29 4.32
CA MET A 10 -11.87 2.73 5.59
C MET A 10 -10.41 2.32 5.72
N ILE A 11 -10.07 1.09 5.33
CA ILE A 11 -8.68 0.60 5.36
C ILE A 11 -7.79 1.46 4.47
N ILE A 12 -8.24 1.77 3.25
CA ILE A 12 -7.47 2.61 2.33
C ILE A 12 -7.27 4.00 2.92
N ARG A 13 -8.31 4.55 3.51
CA ARG A 13 -8.26 5.89 4.11
C ARG A 13 -7.28 5.93 5.29
N LEU A 14 -7.31 4.90 6.14
CA LEU A 14 -6.38 4.78 7.25
C LEU A 14 -4.95 4.61 6.76
N ALA A 15 -4.74 3.82 5.70
CA ALA A 15 -3.43 3.63 5.11
C ALA A 15 -2.88 4.96 4.57
N ASP A 16 -3.72 5.76 3.93
CA ASP A 16 -3.31 7.06 3.43
C ASP A 16 -2.89 8.00 4.57
N ILE A 17 -3.61 7.98 5.68
CA ILE A 17 -3.27 8.76 6.86
C ILE A 17 -1.93 8.29 7.44
N MET A 18 -1.72 6.98 7.52
CA MET A 18 -0.45 6.42 7.99
C MET A 18 0.71 6.85 7.11
N PHE A 19 0.50 6.90 5.79
CA PHE A 19 1.53 7.37 4.86
C PHE A 19 1.84 8.85 5.03
N LEU A 20 0.88 9.66 5.44
CA LEU A 20 1.14 11.08 5.72
C LEU A 20 2.09 11.25 6.89
N HIS A 21 1.98 10.41 7.89
CA HIS A 21 2.85 10.45 9.07
C HIS A 21 4.16 9.70 8.87
N ASP A 22 4.11 8.62 8.09
CA ASP A 22 5.27 7.78 7.84
C ASP A 22 5.19 7.21 6.42
N PRO A 23 5.85 7.87 5.45
CA PRO A 23 5.81 7.41 4.05
C PRO A 23 6.39 6.02 3.83
N LEU A 24 7.17 5.51 4.79
CA LEU A 24 7.78 4.18 4.70
C LEU A 24 7.08 3.17 5.59
N ASN A 25 5.82 3.40 5.92
CA ASN A 25 5.03 2.49 6.75
C ASN A 25 4.67 1.23 5.95
N GLU A 26 5.27 0.11 6.31
CA GLU A 26 5.07 -1.15 5.59
C GLU A 26 3.67 -1.73 5.81
N GLU A 27 3.09 -1.51 6.98
CA GLU A 27 1.72 -1.96 7.26
C GLU A 27 0.71 -1.25 6.37
N ALA A 28 0.89 0.05 6.17
CA ALA A 28 0.03 0.83 5.29
C ALA A 28 0.17 0.36 3.84
N LEU A 29 1.39 0.06 3.40
CA LEU A 29 1.63 -0.48 2.07
C LEU A 29 0.91 -1.81 1.88
N ALA A 30 1.09 -2.74 2.79
CA ALA A 30 0.48 -4.06 2.72
C ALA A 30 -1.05 -3.96 2.72
N ALA A 31 -1.61 -3.17 3.63
CA ALA A 31 -3.05 -3.00 3.74
C ALA A 31 -3.65 -2.42 2.46
N LYS A 32 -3.05 -1.35 1.94
CA LYS A 32 -3.56 -0.69 0.75
C LYS A 32 -3.46 -1.58 -0.48
N CYS A 33 -2.31 -2.23 -0.67
CA CYS A 33 -2.11 -3.13 -1.81
C CYS A 33 -3.05 -4.33 -1.74
N THR A 34 -3.25 -4.91 -0.56
CA THR A 34 -4.15 -6.04 -0.37
C THR A 34 -5.58 -5.67 -0.73
N VAL A 35 -6.08 -4.54 -0.23
CA VAL A 35 -7.44 -4.09 -0.51
C VAL A 35 -7.62 -3.79 -1.99
N LEU A 36 -6.69 -3.06 -2.60
CA LEU A 36 -6.77 -2.74 -4.04
C LEU A 36 -6.74 -3.99 -4.89
N SER A 37 -5.91 -4.97 -4.54
CA SER A 37 -5.87 -6.25 -5.26
C SER A 37 -7.19 -7.00 -5.13
N ALA A 38 -7.80 -6.99 -3.95
CA ALA A 38 -9.09 -7.63 -3.72
C ALA A 38 -10.21 -6.96 -4.51
N GLN A 39 -10.07 -5.67 -4.79
CA GLN A 39 -11.03 -4.92 -5.62
C GLN A 39 -10.77 -5.09 -7.12
N GLY A 40 -9.80 -5.90 -7.52
CA GLY A 40 -9.43 -6.07 -8.91
C GLY A 40 -8.59 -4.93 -9.47
N LYS A 41 -8.02 -4.10 -8.61
CA LYS A 41 -7.24 -2.92 -9.01
C LYS A 41 -5.74 -3.17 -8.85
N LYS A 42 -5.26 -4.28 -9.40
CA LYS A 42 -3.85 -4.66 -9.26
C LYS A 42 -2.90 -3.64 -9.87
N GLY A 43 -3.29 -3.00 -10.97
CA GLY A 43 -2.46 -1.97 -11.59
C GLY A 43 -2.24 -0.78 -10.66
N ILE A 44 -3.29 -0.36 -9.96
CA ILE A 44 -3.18 0.72 -8.98
C ILE A 44 -2.35 0.28 -7.79
N ALA A 45 -2.57 -0.94 -7.31
CA ALA A 45 -1.78 -1.50 -6.21
C ALA A 45 -0.29 -1.54 -6.57
N ARG A 46 0.04 -1.94 -7.80
CA ARG A 46 1.42 -1.97 -8.26
C ARG A 46 2.03 -0.58 -8.29
N ASN A 47 1.27 0.42 -8.70
CA ASN A 47 1.74 1.81 -8.69
C ASN A 47 2.05 2.29 -7.27
N VAL A 48 1.21 1.93 -6.31
CA VAL A 48 1.44 2.25 -4.90
C VAL A 48 2.73 1.59 -4.42
N TYR A 49 2.92 0.33 -4.77
CA TYR A 49 4.12 -0.42 -4.41
C TYR A 49 5.38 0.22 -5.03
N ASP A 50 5.33 0.53 -6.32
CA ASP A 50 6.50 1.11 -7.01
C ASP A 50 6.88 2.45 -6.41
N ARG A 51 5.89 3.28 -6.07
CA ARG A 51 6.13 4.57 -5.43
C ARG A 51 6.76 4.38 -4.06
N PHE A 52 6.27 3.42 -3.29
CA PHE A 52 6.85 3.08 -1.99
C PHE A 52 8.30 2.64 -2.12
N CYS A 53 8.59 1.78 -3.09
CA CYS A 53 9.96 1.30 -3.32
C CYS A 53 10.90 2.44 -3.68
N LYS A 54 10.45 3.41 -4.47
CA LYS A 54 11.24 4.56 -4.82
C LYS A 54 11.57 5.41 -3.59
N GLU A 55 10.55 5.68 -2.77
CA GLU A 55 10.74 6.42 -1.52
C GLU A 55 11.69 5.69 -0.57
N TYR A 56 11.53 4.39 -0.47
CA TYR A 56 12.40 3.56 0.36
C TYR A 56 13.85 3.65 -0.09
N ARG A 57 14.09 3.50 -1.39
CA ARG A 57 15.44 3.57 -1.94
C ARG A 57 16.05 4.96 -1.72
N ASP A 58 15.27 6.01 -1.93
CA ASP A 58 15.75 7.39 -1.76
C ASP A 58 16.10 7.68 -0.29
N SER A 59 15.35 7.10 0.64
CA SER A 59 15.57 7.34 2.07
C SER A 59 16.60 6.41 2.70
N MET A 60 16.60 5.14 2.29
CA MET A 60 17.45 4.11 2.92
C MET A 60 18.71 3.79 2.13
N GLY A 61 18.77 4.19 0.87
CA GLY A 61 19.92 3.91 0.02
C GLY A 61 19.98 2.48 -0.48
N GLU A 62 18.92 1.70 -0.30
CA GLU A 62 18.85 0.33 -0.78
C GLU A 62 17.45 -0.03 -1.27
N ASN A 63 17.33 -1.08 -2.06
CA ASN A 63 16.06 -1.52 -2.60
C ASN A 63 15.20 -2.21 -1.54
N TYR A 64 13.89 -2.00 -1.61
CA TYR A 64 12.94 -2.68 -0.75
C TYR A 64 12.94 -4.18 -1.06
N LYS A 65 13.02 -5.01 -0.03
CA LYS A 65 13.28 -6.45 -0.19
C LYS A 65 12.03 -7.29 -0.41
N ILE A 66 10.87 -6.83 0.05
CA ILE A 66 9.64 -7.62 -0.03
C ILE A 66 9.01 -7.41 -1.41
N PRO A 67 8.84 -8.49 -2.21
CA PRO A 67 8.25 -8.35 -3.53
C PRO A 67 6.75 -8.08 -3.46
N PHE A 68 6.22 -7.46 -4.52
CA PHE A 68 4.80 -7.11 -4.61
C PHE A 68 3.90 -8.33 -4.39
N VAL A 69 4.29 -9.48 -4.93
CA VAL A 69 3.48 -10.71 -4.83
C VAL A 69 3.37 -11.25 -3.41
N SER A 70 4.22 -10.78 -2.50
CA SER A 70 4.19 -11.20 -1.10
C SER A 70 3.34 -10.29 -0.21
N LEU A 71 2.77 -9.25 -0.78
CA LEU A 71 1.93 -8.32 -0.03
C LEU A 71 0.47 -8.75 0.08
#